data_f19e4fb24a4dc791eb417f640e84695a
#
_entry.id   f19e4fb24a4dc791eb417f640e84695a
#
_cell.length_a   1.000
_cell.length_b   1.000
_cell.length_c   1.000
_cell.angle_alpha   90.00
_cell.angle_beta   90.00
_cell.angle_gamma   90.00
#
_symmetry.space_group_name_H-M   'P 1'
#
loop_
_entity.id
_entity.type
_entity.pdbx_description
1 polymer ?
#
loop_
_entity_poly.entity_id
_entity_poly.type
_entity_poly.pdbx_seq_one_letter_code
_entity_poly.pdbx_strand_id
1 'polypeptide(L)'
;MTFIFVLLLLAPFAYAQKDATKGYFKWVDEDGVVHYGDSIPAKYRDLPKEVVNDYGVQIDYLEGKKSPEQLEAERLEEQRVQKIELQRRADQALLATYLSVDEILLHRDRRVELFQAQARVTELYLRNLDRRLESLRADASNFQPYSENPDAPMIAEDLAKELRKTKEIINRHERNLKKFKSDEQQIIARFEGDINRFKTLRGIN
;
A
#
# COMPACT_ATOMS: atom_id res chain seq x y z
N MET A 1 59.16 -50.12 15.72
CA MET A 1 58.16 -49.06 15.96
C MET A 1 58.91 -47.74 15.90
N THR A 2 58.86 -47.09 14.73
CA THR A 2 59.59 -45.86 14.44
C THR A 2 58.57 -44.72 14.37
N PHE A 3 58.58 -43.84 15.37
CA PHE A 3 57.73 -42.64 15.40
C PHE A 3 58.33 -41.56 14.51
N ILE A 4 57.62 -41.19 13.45
CA ILE A 4 57.93 -40.02 12.59
C ILE A 4 57.26 -38.81 13.19
N PHE A 5 58.08 -37.88 13.69
CA PHE A 5 57.63 -36.57 14.19
C PHE A 5 57.53 -35.59 13.00
N VAL A 6 56.31 -35.27 12.57
CA VAL A 6 56.10 -34.27 11.54
C VAL A 6 56.08 -32.87 12.21
N LEU A 7 57.13 -32.11 11.95
CA LEU A 7 57.29 -30.74 12.42
C LEU A 7 56.51 -29.80 11.47
N LEU A 8 55.32 -29.32 11.92
CA LEU A 8 54.48 -28.37 11.16
C LEU A 8 55.09 -26.96 11.33
N LEU A 9 55.73 -26.44 10.27
CA LEU A 9 56.24 -25.06 10.18
C LEU A 9 55.06 -24.09 10.00
N LEU A 10 54.67 -23.41 11.07
CA LEU A 10 53.77 -22.26 11.06
C LEU A 10 54.50 -21.04 10.50
N ALA A 11 54.28 -20.70 9.24
CA ALA A 11 54.70 -19.43 8.68
C ALA A 11 53.79 -18.30 9.20
N PRO A 12 54.34 -17.20 9.76
CA PRO A 12 53.55 -16.05 10.13
C PRO A 12 53.03 -15.34 8.87
N PHE A 13 51.74 -15.30 8.66
CA PHE A 13 51.11 -14.40 7.69
C PHE A 13 51.40 -12.96 8.17
N ALA A 14 52.35 -12.29 7.57
CA ALA A 14 52.52 -10.86 7.71
C ALA A 14 51.35 -10.16 7.04
N TYR A 15 50.34 -9.71 7.83
CA TYR A 15 49.38 -8.76 7.36
C TYR A 15 50.12 -7.46 7.02
N ALA A 16 50.24 -7.19 5.73
CA ALA A 16 50.68 -5.87 5.28
C ALA A 16 49.60 -4.88 5.74
N GLN A 17 49.94 -4.10 6.76
CA GLN A 17 49.15 -2.94 7.18
C GLN A 17 49.19 -1.98 5.99
N LYS A 18 48.04 -1.85 5.31
CA LYS A 18 47.82 -0.87 4.25
C LYS A 18 48.00 0.49 4.91
N ASP A 19 49.13 1.15 4.67
CA ASP A 19 49.36 2.51 5.12
C ASP A 19 48.13 3.34 4.72
N ALA A 20 47.46 3.90 5.72
CA ALA A 20 46.38 4.84 5.50
C ALA A 20 47.00 6.04 4.79
N THR A 21 46.82 6.11 3.47
CA THR A 21 47.26 7.25 2.66
C THR A 21 46.61 8.48 3.29
N LYS A 22 47.42 9.35 3.89
CA LYS A 22 46.94 10.63 4.41
C LYS A 22 46.35 11.39 3.23
N GLY A 23 45.04 11.51 3.20
CA GLY A 23 44.34 12.31 2.20
C GLY A 23 44.20 13.74 2.70
N TYR A 24 44.41 14.69 1.80
CA TYR A 24 44.06 16.09 2.03
C TYR A 24 42.73 16.38 1.40
N PHE A 25 41.93 17.26 2.05
CA PHE A 25 40.69 17.76 1.46
C PHE A 25 41.02 18.93 0.54
N LYS A 26 40.42 18.90 -0.66
CA LYS A 26 40.40 20.01 -1.61
C LYS A 26 38.93 20.42 -1.80
N TRP A 27 38.62 21.70 -1.61
CA TRP A 27 37.28 22.26 -1.81
C TRP A 27 37.37 23.63 -2.46
N VAL A 28 36.27 24.06 -3.08
CA VAL A 28 36.13 25.36 -3.67
C VAL A 28 35.08 26.14 -2.87
N ASP A 29 35.40 27.37 -2.47
CA ASP A 29 34.47 28.21 -1.75
C ASP A 29 33.51 28.98 -2.70
N GLU A 30 32.59 29.76 -2.13
CA GLU A 30 31.59 30.53 -2.87
C GLU A 30 32.21 31.60 -3.80
N ASP A 31 33.43 32.04 -3.50
CA ASP A 31 34.19 33.02 -4.32
C ASP A 31 35.00 32.32 -5.42
N GLY A 32 34.93 30.99 -5.53
CA GLY A 32 35.66 30.21 -6.53
C GLY A 32 37.14 29.94 -6.16
N VAL A 33 37.53 30.22 -4.89
CA VAL A 33 38.89 29.97 -4.43
C VAL A 33 39.07 28.51 -4.03
N VAL A 34 40.12 27.88 -4.51
CA VAL A 34 40.47 26.50 -4.20
C VAL A 34 41.28 26.46 -2.88
N HIS A 35 40.81 25.66 -1.95
CA HIS A 35 41.45 25.42 -0.66
C HIS A 35 41.95 24.00 -0.52
N TYR A 36 43.06 23.83 0.21
CA TYR A 36 43.59 22.53 0.59
C TYR A 36 43.82 22.50 2.12
N GLY A 37 43.55 21.36 2.73
CA GLY A 37 43.80 21.19 4.15
C GLY A 37 43.64 19.75 4.61
N ASP A 38 44.19 19.44 5.78
CA ASP A 38 44.04 18.17 6.48
C ASP A 38 42.72 18.12 7.27
N SER A 39 42.11 19.28 7.46
CA SER A 39 40.79 19.46 8.12
C SER A 39 39.96 20.53 7.40
N ILE A 40 38.65 20.42 7.49
CA ILE A 40 37.71 21.33 6.84
C ILE A 40 37.15 22.26 7.90
N PRO A 41 37.30 23.61 7.76
CA PRO A 41 36.68 24.57 8.64
C PRO A 41 35.15 24.42 8.66
N ALA A 42 34.52 24.67 9.80
CA ALA A 42 33.06 24.47 10.00
C ALA A 42 32.21 25.15 8.93
N LYS A 43 32.61 26.35 8.47
CA LYS A 43 31.92 27.12 7.44
C LYS A 43 31.85 26.45 6.06
N TYR A 44 32.80 25.53 5.74
CA TYR A 44 32.88 24.84 4.47
C TYR A 44 32.47 23.37 4.55
N ARG A 45 31.97 22.93 5.72
CA ARG A 45 31.60 21.53 5.96
C ARG A 45 30.56 21.02 4.97
N ASP A 46 29.65 21.86 4.57
CA ASP A 46 28.52 21.54 3.71
C ASP A 46 28.86 21.65 2.21
N LEU A 47 30.06 22.12 1.84
CA LEU A 47 30.49 22.19 0.44
C LEU A 47 31.00 20.82 -0.06
N PRO A 48 30.87 20.55 -1.37
CA PRO A 48 31.50 19.39 -1.99
C PRO A 48 33.01 19.47 -1.88
N LYS A 49 33.67 18.34 -1.73
CA LYS A 49 35.12 18.25 -1.53
C LYS A 49 35.70 16.98 -2.11
N GLU A 50 36.91 17.14 -2.65
CA GLU A 50 37.71 16.04 -3.12
C GLU A 50 38.69 15.61 -2.02
N VAL A 51 38.92 14.33 -1.87
CA VAL A 51 40.03 13.80 -1.08
C VAL A 51 41.18 13.51 -2.04
N VAL A 52 42.30 14.17 -1.84
CA VAL A 52 43.48 14.03 -2.71
C VAL A 52 44.66 13.42 -1.92
N ASN A 53 45.50 12.65 -2.59
CA ASN A 53 46.73 12.12 -2.00
C ASN A 53 47.86 13.16 -2.01
N ASP A 54 49.04 12.81 -1.49
CA ASP A 54 50.23 13.67 -1.44
C ASP A 54 50.69 14.17 -2.82
N TYR A 55 50.23 13.55 -3.90
CA TYR A 55 50.52 13.93 -5.30
C TYR A 55 49.45 14.78 -5.92
N GLY A 56 48.41 15.18 -5.16
CA GLY A 56 47.26 15.96 -5.66
C GLY A 56 46.29 15.15 -6.51
N VAL A 57 46.39 13.82 -6.54
CA VAL A 57 45.45 12.96 -7.28
C VAL A 57 44.23 12.69 -6.41
N GLN A 58 43.05 12.89 -6.99
CA GLN A 58 41.76 12.60 -6.32
C GLN A 58 41.68 11.08 -6.05
N ILE A 59 41.46 10.73 -4.79
CA ILE A 59 41.26 9.34 -4.34
C ILE A 59 39.85 9.09 -3.85
N ASP A 60 39.12 10.15 -3.48
CA ASP A 60 37.71 10.08 -3.08
C ASP A 60 37.00 11.43 -3.32
N TYR A 61 35.68 11.43 -3.29
CA TYR A 61 34.85 12.62 -3.43
C TYR A 61 33.70 12.58 -2.41
N LEU A 62 33.62 13.63 -1.60
CA LEU A 62 32.55 13.79 -0.64
C LEU A 62 31.55 14.85 -1.17
N GLU A 63 30.35 14.41 -1.44
CA GLU A 63 29.28 15.31 -1.86
C GLU A 63 28.99 16.34 -0.76
N GLY A 64 28.69 17.57 -1.18
CA GLY A 64 28.20 18.61 -0.28
C GLY A 64 26.78 18.30 0.21
N LYS A 65 26.34 19.11 1.18
CA LYS A 65 24.96 19.04 1.63
C LYS A 65 24.03 19.47 0.48
N LYS A 66 23.11 18.59 0.11
CA LYS A 66 22.11 18.88 -0.92
C LYS A 66 21.21 20.03 -0.51
N SER A 67 20.90 20.92 -1.44
CA SER A 67 19.92 21.98 -1.18
C SER A 67 18.52 21.39 -0.97
N PRO A 68 17.60 22.12 -0.31
CA PRO A 68 16.22 21.68 -0.17
C PRO A 68 15.57 21.33 -1.51
N GLU A 69 15.86 22.12 -2.57
CA GLU A 69 15.34 21.88 -3.92
C GLU A 69 15.91 20.59 -4.53
N GLN A 70 17.20 20.32 -4.32
CA GLN A 70 17.82 19.08 -4.79
C GLN A 70 17.25 17.85 -4.08
N LEU A 71 17.03 17.94 -2.76
CA LEU A 71 16.41 16.86 -1.98
C LEU A 71 14.96 16.61 -2.42
N GLU A 72 14.22 17.68 -2.75
CA GLU A 72 12.86 17.54 -3.24
C GLU A 72 12.83 16.92 -4.65
N ALA A 73 13.69 17.37 -5.55
CA ALA A 73 13.82 16.80 -6.90
C ALA A 73 14.20 15.31 -6.86
N GLU A 74 15.13 14.92 -5.99
CA GLU A 74 15.54 13.53 -5.79
C GLU A 74 14.38 12.68 -5.25
N ARG A 75 13.65 13.20 -4.26
CA ARG A 75 12.45 12.53 -3.72
C ARG A 75 11.36 12.33 -4.78
N LEU A 76 11.12 13.34 -5.61
CA LEU A 76 10.15 13.23 -6.70
C LEU A 76 10.60 12.20 -7.74
N GLU A 77 11.88 12.18 -8.07
CA GLU A 77 12.44 11.19 -9.01
C GLU A 77 12.37 9.76 -8.42
N GLU A 78 12.70 9.58 -7.15
CA GLU A 78 12.53 8.29 -6.47
C GLU A 78 11.08 7.82 -6.49
N GLN A 79 10.12 8.70 -6.21
CA GLN A 79 8.70 8.38 -6.29
C GLN A 79 8.28 7.99 -7.72
N ARG A 80 8.80 8.69 -8.73
CA ARG A 80 8.56 8.39 -10.15
C ARG A 80 9.09 7.00 -10.50
N VAL A 81 10.32 6.69 -10.12
CA VAL A 81 10.95 5.38 -10.38
C VAL A 81 10.18 4.26 -9.66
N GLN A 82 9.83 4.46 -8.38
CA GLN A 82 9.03 3.49 -7.64
C GLN A 82 7.67 3.23 -8.30
N LYS A 83 6.99 4.28 -8.77
CA LYS A 83 5.69 4.15 -9.47
C LYS A 83 5.83 3.34 -10.76
N ILE A 84 6.87 3.61 -11.55
CA ILE A 84 7.15 2.86 -12.78
C ILE A 84 7.42 1.38 -12.48
N GLU A 85 8.23 1.12 -11.44
CA GLU A 85 8.56 -0.26 -11.06
C GLU A 85 7.34 -1.03 -10.53
N LEU A 86 6.49 -0.39 -9.73
CA LEU A 86 5.23 -0.98 -9.28
C LEU A 86 4.31 -1.30 -10.46
N GLN A 87 4.19 -0.38 -11.42
CA GLN A 87 3.40 -0.62 -12.63
C GLN A 87 3.97 -1.78 -13.45
N ARG A 88 5.28 -1.83 -13.64
CA ARG A 88 5.95 -2.92 -14.36
C ARG A 88 5.69 -4.29 -13.72
N ARG A 89 5.76 -4.35 -12.38
CA ARG A 89 5.46 -5.60 -11.64
C ARG A 89 3.99 -5.98 -11.77
N ALA A 90 3.07 -5.01 -11.70
CA ALA A 90 1.65 -5.26 -11.90
C ALA A 90 1.35 -5.77 -13.31
N ASP A 91 1.98 -5.18 -14.33
CA ASP A 91 1.85 -5.63 -15.72
C ASP A 91 2.37 -7.06 -15.94
N GLN A 92 3.53 -7.39 -15.35
CA GLN A 92 4.08 -8.75 -15.38
C GLN A 92 3.16 -9.75 -14.70
N ALA A 93 2.62 -9.39 -13.51
CA ALA A 93 1.68 -10.23 -12.79
C ALA A 93 0.39 -10.46 -13.59
N LEU A 94 -0.13 -9.41 -14.24
CA LEU A 94 -1.32 -9.48 -15.07
C LEU A 94 -1.10 -10.47 -16.26
N LEU A 95 0.01 -10.33 -16.97
CA LEU A 95 0.36 -11.19 -18.11
C LEU A 95 0.71 -12.63 -17.69
N ALA A 96 1.21 -12.84 -16.49
CA ALA A 96 1.50 -14.16 -15.94
C ALA A 96 0.24 -14.86 -15.41
N THR A 97 -0.75 -14.08 -14.94
CA THR A 97 -1.98 -14.60 -14.35
C THR A 97 -2.99 -15.01 -15.43
N TYR A 98 -3.08 -14.26 -16.54
CA TYR A 98 -4.09 -14.44 -17.56
C TYR A 98 -3.48 -14.67 -18.94
N LEU A 99 -4.01 -15.64 -19.66
CA LEU A 99 -3.60 -15.97 -21.02
C LEU A 99 -4.43 -15.22 -22.07
N SER A 100 -5.67 -14.86 -21.74
CA SER A 100 -6.61 -14.20 -22.65
C SER A 100 -7.56 -13.24 -21.93
N VAL A 101 -8.21 -12.37 -22.70
CA VAL A 101 -9.29 -11.49 -22.22
C VAL A 101 -10.47 -12.33 -21.71
N ASP A 102 -10.81 -13.42 -22.36
CA ASP A 102 -11.92 -14.30 -21.98
C ASP A 102 -11.70 -14.91 -20.58
N GLU A 103 -10.45 -15.23 -20.26
CA GLU A 103 -10.10 -15.71 -18.92
C GLU A 103 -10.31 -14.64 -17.86
N ILE A 104 -9.91 -13.39 -18.14
CA ILE A 104 -10.16 -12.25 -17.24
C ILE A 104 -11.68 -12.05 -17.04
N LEU A 105 -12.46 -12.11 -18.12
CA LEU A 105 -13.92 -12.02 -18.08
C LEU A 105 -14.52 -13.14 -17.23
N LEU A 106 -14.08 -14.37 -17.39
CA LEU A 106 -14.53 -15.51 -16.59
C LEU A 106 -14.28 -15.32 -15.10
N HIS A 107 -13.09 -14.83 -14.75
CA HIS A 107 -12.76 -14.53 -13.36
C HIS A 107 -13.57 -13.38 -12.79
N ARG A 108 -13.83 -12.33 -13.58
CA ARG A 108 -14.74 -11.24 -13.22
C ARG A 108 -16.13 -11.77 -12.93
N ASP A 109 -16.69 -12.54 -13.86
CA ASP A 109 -18.09 -12.98 -13.78
C ASP A 109 -18.31 -13.90 -12.57
N ARG A 110 -17.38 -14.77 -12.25
CA ARG A 110 -17.43 -15.60 -11.03
C ARG A 110 -17.43 -14.73 -9.75
N ARG A 111 -16.66 -13.64 -9.71
CA ARG A 111 -16.65 -12.75 -8.56
C ARG A 111 -17.90 -11.89 -8.46
N VAL A 112 -18.39 -11.40 -9.59
CA VAL A 112 -19.65 -10.64 -9.68
C VAL A 112 -20.82 -11.51 -9.21
N GLU A 113 -20.90 -12.76 -9.68
CA GLU A 113 -21.94 -13.71 -9.29
C GLU A 113 -22.00 -13.93 -7.77
N LEU A 114 -20.83 -14.00 -7.10
CA LEU A 114 -20.78 -14.13 -5.64
C LEU A 114 -21.47 -12.97 -4.94
N PHE A 115 -21.17 -11.70 -5.32
CA PHE A 115 -21.78 -10.52 -4.72
C PHE A 115 -23.27 -10.45 -5.06
N GLN A 116 -23.67 -10.81 -6.28
CA GLN A 116 -25.06 -10.87 -6.69
C GLN A 116 -25.84 -11.94 -5.90
N ALA A 117 -25.25 -13.10 -5.64
CA ALA A 117 -25.86 -14.12 -4.82
C ALA A 117 -26.08 -13.64 -3.38
N GLN A 118 -25.08 -12.97 -2.79
CA GLN A 118 -25.18 -12.39 -1.45
C GLN A 118 -26.27 -11.29 -1.42
N ALA A 119 -26.33 -10.45 -2.45
CA ALA A 119 -27.36 -9.41 -2.56
C ALA A 119 -28.77 -10.02 -2.66
N ARG A 120 -28.98 -11.03 -3.52
CA ARG A 120 -30.28 -11.71 -3.67
C ARG A 120 -30.76 -12.34 -2.36
N VAL A 121 -29.87 -13.04 -1.63
CA VAL A 121 -30.21 -13.62 -0.32
C VAL A 121 -30.57 -12.55 0.69
N THR A 122 -29.81 -11.45 0.71
CA THR A 122 -30.07 -10.32 1.62
C THR A 122 -31.40 -9.63 1.29
N GLU A 123 -31.72 -9.42 0.02
CA GLU A 123 -33.01 -8.85 -0.44
C GLU A 123 -34.17 -9.75 -0.06
N LEU A 124 -34.02 -11.07 -0.18
CA LEU A 124 -35.07 -12.01 0.26
C LEU A 124 -35.29 -11.92 1.78
N TYR A 125 -34.23 -11.83 2.53
CA TYR A 125 -34.31 -11.71 4.00
C TYR A 125 -34.94 -10.37 4.43
N LEU A 126 -34.58 -9.28 3.77
CA LEU A 126 -35.19 -7.96 3.99
C LEU A 126 -36.70 -8.00 3.74
N ARG A 127 -37.16 -8.58 2.63
CA ARG A 127 -38.62 -8.72 2.37
C ARG A 127 -39.35 -9.49 3.49
N ASN A 128 -38.72 -10.47 4.11
CA ASN A 128 -39.29 -11.20 5.22
C ASN A 128 -39.34 -10.34 6.50
N LEU A 129 -38.28 -9.59 6.77
CA LEU A 129 -38.22 -8.67 7.91
C LEU A 129 -39.20 -7.50 7.75
N ASP A 130 -39.39 -6.98 6.55
CA ASP A 130 -40.37 -5.91 6.27
C ASP A 130 -41.81 -6.38 6.55
N ARG A 131 -42.18 -7.58 6.09
CA ARG A 131 -43.48 -8.18 6.41
C ARG A 131 -43.68 -8.38 7.90
N ARG A 132 -42.62 -8.83 8.62
CA ARG A 132 -42.69 -8.93 10.07
C ARG A 132 -42.82 -7.57 10.74
N LEU A 133 -42.09 -6.57 10.30
CA LEU A 133 -42.18 -5.21 10.82
C LEU A 133 -43.58 -4.64 10.60
N GLU A 134 -44.20 -4.90 9.44
CA GLU A 134 -45.59 -4.49 9.13
C GLU A 134 -46.57 -5.16 10.06
N SER A 135 -46.46 -6.47 10.31
CA SER A 135 -47.27 -7.17 11.30
C SER A 135 -47.13 -6.59 12.72
N LEU A 136 -45.87 -6.36 13.15
CA LEU A 136 -45.62 -5.76 14.47
C LEU A 136 -46.16 -4.33 14.60
N ARG A 137 -46.17 -3.55 13.51
CA ARG A 137 -46.79 -2.22 13.49
C ARG A 137 -48.31 -2.28 13.57
N ALA A 138 -48.93 -3.26 12.89
CA ALA A 138 -50.37 -3.49 12.99
C ALA A 138 -50.76 -3.87 14.43
N ASP A 139 -50.01 -4.77 15.06
CA ASP A 139 -50.21 -5.15 16.48
C ASP A 139 -50.05 -3.96 17.42
N ALA A 140 -49.09 -3.08 17.14
CA ALA A 140 -48.78 -1.90 17.96
C ALA A 140 -49.79 -0.75 17.75
N SER A 141 -50.56 -0.73 16.67
CA SER A 141 -51.42 0.39 16.29
C SER A 141 -52.52 0.71 17.33
N ASN A 142 -52.89 -0.26 18.16
CA ASN A 142 -53.88 -0.09 19.23
C ASN A 142 -53.29 0.43 20.56
N PHE A 143 -51.99 0.69 20.62
CA PHE A 143 -51.24 1.05 21.84
C PHE A 143 -50.49 2.37 21.67
N GLN A 144 -50.34 3.14 22.77
CA GLN A 144 -49.48 4.30 22.77
C GLN A 144 -47.99 3.89 22.69
N PRO A 145 -47.14 4.56 21.92
CA PRO A 145 -47.39 5.83 21.21
C PRO A 145 -47.88 5.69 19.76
N TYR A 146 -48.25 4.51 19.32
CA TYR A 146 -48.62 4.22 17.90
C TYR A 146 -50.12 4.43 17.61
N SER A 147 -50.98 4.46 18.65
CA SER A 147 -52.40 4.66 18.52
C SER A 147 -52.77 6.16 18.35
N GLU A 148 -53.73 6.45 17.50
CA GLU A 148 -54.33 7.78 17.38
C GLU A 148 -55.25 8.12 18.56
N ASN A 149 -55.70 7.11 19.32
CA ASN A 149 -56.51 7.30 20.51
C ASN A 149 -55.61 7.70 21.72
N PRO A 150 -55.79 8.90 22.29
CA PRO A 150 -54.96 9.34 23.43
C PRO A 150 -55.15 8.49 24.69
N ASP A 151 -56.31 7.83 24.82
CA ASP A 151 -56.63 6.97 25.98
C ASP A 151 -56.24 5.50 25.77
N ALA A 152 -55.54 5.18 24.67
CA ALA A 152 -55.06 3.83 24.43
C ALA A 152 -54.00 3.42 25.46
N PRO A 153 -54.00 2.15 25.89
CA PRO A 153 -53.02 1.66 26.82
C PRO A 153 -51.60 1.74 26.26
N MET A 154 -50.63 1.80 27.14
CA MET A 154 -49.19 1.76 26.71
C MET A 154 -48.84 0.42 26.09
N ILE A 155 -48.00 0.44 25.07
CA ILE A 155 -47.50 -0.75 24.41
C ILE A 155 -46.75 -1.65 25.41
N ALA A 156 -46.95 -2.94 25.31
CA ALA A 156 -46.14 -3.92 26.08
C ALA A 156 -44.65 -3.81 25.74
N GLU A 157 -43.78 -3.90 26.74
CA GLU A 157 -42.34 -3.73 26.57
C GLU A 157 -41.76 -4.72 25.56
N ASP A 158 -42.21 -5.96 25.57
CA ASP A 158 -41.78 -7.01 24.65
C ASP A 158 -42.06 -6.65 23.18
N LEU A 159 -43.29 -6.16 22.90
CA LEU A 159 -43.67 -5.72 21.54
C LEU A 159 -42.85 -4.51 21.11
N ALA A 160 -42.66 -3.55 22.00
CA ALA A 160 -41.81 -2.38 21.73
C ALA A 160 -40.35 -2.74 21.45
N LYS A 161 -39.84 -3.69 22.22
CA LYS A 161 -38.46 -4.25 22.04
C LYS A 161 -38.34 -4.99 20.71
N GLU A 162 -39.32 -5.80 20.34
CA GLU A 162 -39.33 -6.53 19.08
C GLU A 162 -39.36 -5.60 17.85
N LEU A 163 -40.19 -4.55 17.92
CA LEU A 163 -40.24 -3.49 16.90
C LEU A 163 -38.85 -2.82 16.71
N ARG A 164 -38.22 -2.40 17.82
CA ARG A 164 -36.88 -1.78 17.77
C ARG A 164 -35.87 -2.73 17.16
N LYS A 165 -35.82 -3.97 17.67
CA LYS A 165 -34.89 -5.00 17.22
C LYS A 165 -35.03 -5.31 15.73
N THR A 166 -36.28 -5.45 15.26
CA THR A 166 -36.56 -5.72 13.85
C THR A 166 -36.11 -4.57 12.97
N LYS A 167 -36.36 -3.30 13.33
CA LYS A 167 -35.86 -2.13 12.63
C LYS A 167 -34.31 -2.09 12.58
N GLU A 168 -33.64 -2.39 13.69
CA GLU A 168 -32.19 -2.41 13.74
C GLU A 168 -31.59 -3.49 12.82
N ILE A 169 -32.24 -4.67 12.75
CA ILE A 169 -31.83 -5.75 11.85
C ILE A 169 -32.01 -5.32 10.39
N ILE A 170 -33.15 -4.72 10.04
CA ILE A 170 -33.42 -4.19 8.69
C ILE A 170 -32.33 -3.19 8.31
N ASN A 171 -32.10 -2.17 9.11
CA ASN A 171 -31.08 -1.14 8.85
C ASN A 171 -29.67 -1.73 8.64
N ARG A 172 -29.31 -2.80 9.36
CA ARG A 172 -28.05 -3.50 9.20
C ARG A 172 -27.98 -4.23 7.86
N HIS A 173 -29.05 -4.95 7.49
CA HIS A 173 -29.10 -5.68 6.22
C HIS A 173 -29.16 -4.76 5.00
N GLU A 174 -29.84 -3.62 5.09
CA GLU A 174 -29.81 -2.58 4.06
C GLU A 174 -28.41 -2.03 3.81
N ARG A 175 -27.64 -1.77 4.90
CA ARG A 175 -26.24 -1.37 4.76
C ARG A 175 -25.40 -2.46 4.09
N ASN A 176 -25.61 -3.73 4.47
CA ASN A 176 -24.92 -4.85 3.85
C ASN A 176 -25.26 -4.98 2.36
N LEU A 177 -26.54 -4.85 2.00
CA LEU A 177 -26.99 -4.88 0.61
C LEU A 177 -26.33 -3.77 -0.21
N LYS A 178 -26.31 -2.55 0.32
CA LYS A 178 -25.63 -1.42 -0.32
C LYS A 178 -24.15 -1.71 -0.51
N LYS A 179 -23.50 -2.32 0.49
CA LYS A 179 -22.10 -2.71 0.41
C LYS A 179 -21.88 -3.76 -0.67
N PHE A 180 -22.67 -4.82 -0.75
CA PHE A 180 -22.53 -5.85 -1.79
C PHE A 180 -22.68 -5.28 -3.20
N LYS A 181 -23.64 -4.39 -3.42
CA LYS A 181 -23.83 -3.69 -4.71
C LYS A 181 -22.65 -2.77 -5.04
N SER A 182 -22.07 -2.09 -4.04
CA SER A 182 -20.86 -1.29 -4.22
C SER A 182 -19.64 -2.15 -4.53
N ASP A 183 -19.44 -3.25 -3.80
CA ASP A 183 -18.33 -4.18 -4.01
C ASP A 183 -18.40 -4.83 -5.40
N GLU A 184 -19.62 -5.17 -5.87
CA GLU A 184 -19.87 -5.66 -7.24
C GLU A 184 -19.38 -4.64 -8.28
N GLN A 185 -19.79 -3.37 -8.16
CA GLN A 185 -19.39 -2.32 -9.09
C GLN A 185 -17.87 -2.09 -9.08
N GLN A 186 -17.25 -2.11 -7.90
CA GLN A 186 -15.79 -1.95 -7.78
C GLN A 186 -15.04 -3.10 -8.44
N ILE A 187 -15.54 -4.33 -8.30
CA ILE A 187 -14.95 -5.51 -8.97
C ILE A 187 -15.07 -5.37 -10.49
N ILE A 188 -16.24 -4.99 -11.01
CA ILE A 188 -16.43 -4.76 -12.45
C ILE A 188 -15.43 -3.72 -12.96
N ALA A 189 -15.37 -2.55 -12.34
CA ALA A 189 -14.47 -1.47 -12.74
C ALA A 189 -12.99 -1.89 -12.70
N ARG A 190 -12.58 -2.65 -11.68
CA ARG A 190 -11.23 -3.18 -11.58
C ARG A 190 -10.89 -4.11 -12.74
N PHE A 191 -11.74 -5.09 -13.01
CA PHE A 191 -11.51 -6.03 -14.09
C PHE A 191 -11.57 -5.37 -15.48
N GLU A 192 -12.39 -4.34 -15.67
CA GLU A 192 -12.36 -3.52 -16.89
C GLU A 192 -11.00 -2.82 -17.07
N GLY A 193 -10.44 -2.28 -15.97
CA GLY A 193 -9.07 -1.73 -15.97
C GLY A 193 -8.03 -2.79 -16.35
N ASP A 194 -8.11 -3.99 -15.76
CA ASP A 194 -7.23 -5.12 -16.05
C ASP A 194 -7.34 -5.57 -17.52
N ILE A 195 -8.56 -5.66 -18.07
CA ILE A 195 -8.81 -5.99 -19.48
C ILE A 195 -8.18 -4.96 -20.42
N ASN A 196 -8.43 -3.67 -20.17
CA ASN A 196 -7.88 -2.59 -20.99
C ASN A 196 -6.34 -2.59 -20.93
N ARG A 197 -5.77 -2.80 -19.75
CA ARG A 197 -4.32 -2.89 -19.60
C ARG A 197 -3.75 -4.12 -20.29
N PHE A 198 -4.38 -5.28 -20.15
CA PHE A 198 -3.98 -6.53 -20.83
C PHE A 198 -4.00 -6.36 -22.34
N LYS A 199 -5.07 -5.79 -22.90
CA LYS A 199 -5.17 -5.50 -24.34
C LYS A 199 -4.02 -4.60 -24.80
N THR A 200 -3.75 -3.52 -24.07
CA THR A 200 -2.63 -2.60 -24.37
C THR A 200 -1.28 -3.33 -24.38
N LEU A 201 -1.02 -4.15 -23.36
CA LEU A 201 0.25 -4.90 -23.24
C LEU A 201 0.42 -5.97 -24.31
N ARG A 202 -0.67 -6.56 -24.80
CA ARG A 202 -0.68 -7.58 -25.85
C ARG A 202 -0.83 -7.01 -27.25
N GLY A 203 -1.08 -5.70 -27.40
CA GLY A 203 -1.34 -5.05 -28.70
C GLY A 203 -2.65 -5.51 -29.36
N ILE A 204 -3.67 -5.82 -28.53
CA ILE A 204 -5.00 -6.27 -28.99
C ILE A 204 -5.95 -5.07 -28.96
N ASN A 205 -6.67 -4.81 -30.04
CA ASN A 205 -7.70 -3.76 -30.13
C ASN A 205 -9.08 -4.26 -29.67
#